data_57d98a94b05b001c587711989c4c3be1
#
_entry.id   57d98a94b05b001c587711989c4c3be1
#
_cell.length_a   1.000
_cell.length_b   1.000
_cell.length_c   1.000
_cell.angle_alpha   90.00
_cell.angle_beta   90.00
_cell.angle_gamma   90.00
#
_symmetry.space_group_name_H-M   'P 1'
#
loop_
_entity.id
_entity.type
_entity.pdbx_description
1 polymer ?
#
loop_
_entity_poly.entity_id
_entity_poly.type
_entity_poly.pdbx_seq_one_letter_code
_entity_poly.pdbx_strand_id
1 'polypeptide(L)'
;ENNSVYTKPYEKIPYVLKELTKRRVQIALVSNKFDLAVKELEKKYFDGIFSSAVGECDGIKRKPAPDLVFKAMKIMGAEKENTVYIGDSEVDIKTAENCGTDCISVSWGFRNREELIKSGGKIIIDKPEELLKFF
;
A
#
# COMPACT_ATOMS: atom_id res chain seq x y z
N GLU A 1 2.23 -17.72 10.08
CA GLU A 1 2.36 -16.91 10.16
C GLU A 1 2.27 -15.70 10.21
N ASN A 2 2.23 -15.62 10.26
CA ASN A 2 2.04 -14.45 10.27
C ASN A 2 2.01 -13.53 11.25
N ASN A 3 2.25 -13.83 12.22
CA ASN A 3 2.13 -12.98 13.35
C ASN A 3 3.18 -11.89 13.40
N SER A 4 4.20 -12.05 12.60
CA SER A 4 5.25 -11.03 12.47
C SER A 4 4.70 -9.68 12.02
N VAL A 5 3.55 -9.66 11.35
CA VAL A 5 2.92 -8.40 10.92
C VAL A 5 2.43 -7.56 12.10
N TYR A 6 2.41 -8.14 13.30
CA TYR A 6 1.93 -7.46 14.50
C TYR A 6 3.05 -7.09 15.48
N THR A 7 4.28 -6.91 14.99
CA THR A 7 5.33 -6.30 15.77
C THR A 7 4.96 -4.84 16.06
N LYS A 8 5.65 -4.21 17.01
CA LYS A 8 5.29 -2.86 17.44
C LYS A 8 5.05 -1.85 16.31
N PRO A 9 5.89 -1.77 15.25
CA PRO A 9 5.61 -0.85 14.15
C PRO A 9 4.27 -1.16 13.47
N TYR A 10 3.94 -2.42 13.35
CA TYR A 10 2.70 -2.83 12.69
C TYR A 10 1.47 -2.56 13.55
N GLU A 11 1.62 -2.52 14.87
CA GLU A 11 0.50 -2.24 15.78
C GLU A 11 -0.11 -0.87 15.54
N LYS A 12 0.69 0.08 15.06
CA LYS A 12 0.21 1.44 14.79
C LYS A 12 -0.56 1.56 13.48
N ILE A 13 -0.46 0.57 12.61
CA ILE A 13 -1.09 0.66 11.28
C ILE A 13 -2.60 0.79 11.36
N PRO A 14 -3.34 -0.02 12.15
CA PRO A 14 -4.79 0.17 12.22
C PRO A 14 -5.17 1.57 12.70
N TYR A 15 -4.44 2.13 13.66
CA TYR A 15 -4.68 3.48 14.13
C TYR A 15 -4.49 4.51 13.02
N VAL A 16 -3.36 4.41 12.30
CA VAL A 16 -3.05 5.34 11.21
C VAL A 16 -4.09 5.26 10.10
N LEU A 17 -4.49 4.05 9.71
CA LEU A 17 -5.48 3.87 8.67
C LEU A 17 -6.84 4.42 9.06
N LYS A 18 -7.24 4.24 10.32
CA LYS A 18 -8.49 4.81 10.83
C LYS A 18 -8.44 6.32 10.82
N GLU A 19 -7.30 6.91 11.20
CA GLU A 19 -7.13 8.36 11.20
C GLU A 19 -7.22 8.91 9.79
N LEU A 20 -6.61 8.26 8.82
CA LEU A 20 -6.70 8.66 7.42
C LEU A 20 -8.15 8.59 6.92
N THR A 21 -8.87 7.57 7.32
CA THR A 21 -10.29 7.42 6.96
C THR A 21 -11.11 8.58 7.52
N LYS A 22 -10.84 9.00 8.76
CA LYS A 22 -11.50 10.15 9.36
C LYS A 22 -11.23 11.44 8.58
N ARG A 23 -10.07 11.55 7.99
CA ARG A 23 -9.69 12.69 7.14
C ARG A 23 -10.24 12.58 5.73
N ARG A 24 -11.07 11.57 5.47
CA ARG A 24 -11.70 11.30 4.17
C ARG A 24 -10.70 10.93 3.08
N VAL A 25 -9.59 10.32 3.47
CA VAL A 25 -8.63 9.75 2.53
C VAL A 25 -9.11 8.35 2.18
N GLN A 26 -9.29 8.08 0.89
CA GLN A 26 -9.66 6.73 0.45
C GLN A 26 -8.41 5.85 0.44
N ILE A 27 -8.55 4.62 0.87
CA ILE A 27 -7.43 3.69 1.00
C ILE A 27 -7.76 2.43 0.24
N ALA A 28 -6.80 1.95 -0.56
CA ALA A 28 -6.92 0.69 -1.27
C ALA A 28 -5.79 -0.25 -0.88
N LEU A 29 -6.08 -1.53 -0.84
CA LEU A 29 -5.09 -2.58 -0.63
C LEU A 29 -4.84 -3.26 -1.97
N VAL A 30 -3.57 -3.31 -2.39
CA VAL A 30 -3.16 -3.92 -3.65
C VAL A 30 -2.05 -4.93 -3.39
N SER A 31 -2.20 -6.15 -3.86
CA SER A 31 -1.25 -7.21 -3.59
C SER A 31 -1.13 -8.18 -4.76
N ASN A 32 0.03 -8.85 -4.87
CA ASN A 32 0.22 -9.93 -5.84
C ASN A 32 -0.39 -11.27 -5.37
N LYS A 33 -1.01 -11.31 -4.20
CA LYS A 33 -1.76 -12.49 -3.77
C LYS A 33 -3.05 -12.59 -4.57
N PHE A 34 -3.63 -13.79 -4.63
CA PHE A 34 -4.93 -13.97 -5.28
C PHE A 34 -5.96 -13.02 -4.69
N ASP A 35 -6.84 -12.52 -5.55
CA ASP A 35 -7.85 -11.53 -5.18
C ASP A 35 -8.72 -11.97 -3.99
N LEU A 36 -9.15 -13.23 -3.98
CA LEU A 36 -9.93 -13.75 -2.86
C LEU A 36 -9.15 -13.72 -1.55
N ALA A 37 -7.87 -14.08 -1.59
CA ALA A 37 -7.03 -14.08 -0.39
C ALA A 37 -6.84 -12.67 0.15
N VAL A 38 -6.66 -11.68 -0.74
CA VAL A 38 -6.52 -10.28 -0.35
C VAL A 38 -7.80 -9.78 0.31
N LYS A 39 -8.95 -10.10 -0.28
CA LYS A 39 -10.24 -9.69 0.27
C LYS A 39 -10.55 -10.33 1.62
N GLU A 40 -10.14 -11.57 1.81
CA GLU A 40 -10.28 -12.24 3.10
C GLU A 40 -9.41 -11.60 4.17
N LEU A 41 -8.17 -11.26 3.82
CA LEU A 41 -7.27 -10.57 4.75
C LEU A 41 -7.80 -9.20 5.13
N GLU A 42 -8.31 -8.46 4.16
CA GLU A 42 -8.89 -7.15 4.39
C GLU A 42 -10.07 -7.26 5.35
N LYS A 43 -10.98 -8.17 5.09
CA LYS A 43 -12.15 -8.38 5.93
C LYS A 43 -11.78 -8.79 7.34
N LYS A 44 -10.78 -9.67 7.48
CA LYS A 44 -10.37 -10.20 8.78
C LYS A 44 -9.68 -9.15 9.65
N TYR A 45 -8.77 -8.36 9.08
CA TYR A 45 -7.91 -7.46 9.85
C TYR A 45 -8.24 -5.99 9.72
N PHE A 46 -8.89 -5.58 8.63
CA PHE A 46 -9.10 -4.18 8.29
C PHE A 46 -10.52 -3.89 7.83
N ASP A 47 -11.49 -4.62 8.37
CA ASP A 47 -12.88 -4.52 7.93
C ASP A 47 -13.37 -3.08 7.90
N GLY A 48 -13.88 -2.67 6.74
CA GLY A 48 -14.45 -1.35 6.55
C GLY A 48 -13.45 -0.21 6.36
N ILE A 49 -12.14 -0.48 6.40
CA ILE A 49 -11.11 0.55 6.26
C ILE A 49 -10.79 0.83 4.79
N PHE A 50 -10.66 -0.22 4.00
CA PHE A 50 -10.27 -0.07 2.60
C PHE A 50 -11.47 0.16 1.70
N SER A 51 -11.36 1.17 0.82
CA SER A 51 -12.36 1.42 -0.21
C SER A 51 -12.31 0.36 -1.31
N SER A 52 -11.16 -0.28 -1.46
CA SER A 52 -10.93 -1.30 -2.47
C SER A 52 -9.83 -2.24 -2.00
N ALA A 53 -9.97 -3.52 -2.29
CA ALA A 53 -8.93 -4.51 -2.06
C ALA A 53 -8.79 -5.32 -3.35
N VAL A 54 -7.61 -5.27 -3.96
CA VAL A 54 -7.35 -5.88 -5.27
C VAL A 54 -6.15 -6.80 -5.18
N GLY A 55 -6.33 -8.03 -5.61
CA GLY A 55 -5.25 -9.01 -5.69
C GLY A 55 -5.12 -9.56 -7.10
N GLU A 56 -4.22 -10.54 -7.27
CA GLU A 56 -4.00 -11.17 -8.57
C GLU A 56 -5.27 -11.83 -9.06
N CYS A 57 -5.61 -11.59 -10.32
CA CYS A 57 -6.72 -12.24 -11.00
C CYS A 57 -6.42 -12.34 -12.50
N ASP A 58 -7.18 -13.20 -13.18
CA ASP A 58 -6.96 -13.47 -14.60
C ASP A 58 -7.09 -12.20 -15.44
N GLY A 59 -6.18 -12.03 -16.39
CA GLY A 59 -6.21 -10.92 -17.31
C GLY A 59 -5.61 -9.63 -16.77
N ILE A 60 -5.12 -9.64 -15.54
CA ILE A 60 -4.49 -8.47 -14.93
C ILE A 60 -3.06 -8.82 -14.56
N LYS A 61 -2.11 -8.03 -15.02
CA LYS A 61 -0.69 -8.26 -14.76
C LYS A 61 -0.33 -7.92 -13.31
N ARG A 62 0.57 -8.72 -12.76
CA ARG A 62 1.06 -8.54 -11.40
C ARG A 62 2.02 -7.34 -11.31
N LYS A 63 2.17 -6.80 -10.09
CA LYS A 63 3.21 -5.81 -9.82
C LYS A 63 4.59 -6.39 -10.23
N PRO A 64 5.47 -5.62 -10.81
CA PRO A 64 5.49 -4.15 -10.89
C PRO A 64 4.69 -3.55 -12.05
N ALA A 65 3.92 -4.33 -12.79
CA ALA A 65 3.00 -3.76 -13.77
C ALA A 65 1.96 -2.90 -13.04
N PRO A 66 1.46 -1.83 -13.66
CA PRO A 66 0.53 -0.91 -13.00
C PRO A 66 -0.91 -1.39 -12.96
N ASP A 67 -1.21 -2.52 -13.57
CA ASP A 67 -2.59 -2.98 -13.81
C ASP A 67 -3.43 -3.08 -12.53
N LEU A 68 -2.88 -3.69 -11.48
CA LEU A 68 -3.63 -3.86 -10.22
C LEU A 68 -3.93 -2.51 -9.58
N VAL A 69 -2.97 -1.58 -9.62
CA VAL A 69 -3.13 -0.26 -9.05
C VAL A 69 -4.16 0.53 -9.84
N PHE A 70 -4.11 0.47 -11.17
CA PHE A 70 -5.10 1.14 -12.01
C PHE A 70 -6.51 0.61 -11.74
N LYS A 71 -6.65 -0.68 -11.50
CA LYS A 71 -7.95 -1.26 -11.14
C LYS A 71 -8.46 -0.67 -9.84
N ALA A 72 -7.60 -0.60 -8.81
CA ALA A 72 -7.97 -0.02 -7.53
C ALA A 72 -8.35 1.45 -7.68
N MET A 73 -7.57 2.21 -8.43
CA MET A 73 -7.83 3.63 -8.67
C MET A 73 -9.16 3.83 -9.37
N LYS A 74 -9.49 3.00 -10.34
CA LYS A 74 -10.76 3.07 -11.05
C LYS A 74 -11.93 2.84 -10.12
N ILE A 75 -11.82 1.85 -9.24
CA ILE A 75 -12.86 1.57 -8.25
C ILE A 75 -13.07 2.76 -7.31
N MET A 76 -11.98 3.41 -6.91
CA MET A 76 -12.06 4.57 -6.03
C MET A 76 -12.38 5.88 -6.73
N GLY A 77 -12.36 5.90 -8.06
CA GLY A 77 -12.50 7.15 -8.80
C GLY A 77 -11.32 8.08 -8.62
N ALA A 78 -10.12 7.52 -8.38
CA ALA A 78 -8.91 8.30 -8.10
C ALA A 78 -8.08 8.49 -9.36
N GLU A 79 -7.32 9.58 -9.41
CA GLU A 79 -6.40 9.89 -10.50
C GLU A 79 -4.97 9.87 -9.96
N LYS A 80 -4.00 9.68 -10.86
CA LYS A 80 -2.59 9.57 -10.45
C LYS A 80 -2.07 10.81 -9.72
N GLU A 81 -2.58 11.98 -10.08
CA GLU A 81 -2.16 13.26 -9.49
C GLU A 81 -2.53 13.39 -8.01
N ASN A 82 -3.56 12.68 -7.58
CA ASN A 82 -4.00 12.72 -6.18
C ASN A 82 -3.92 11.35 -5.50
N THR A 83 -3.06 10.50 -6.00
CA THR A 83 -2.84 9.15 -5.47
C THR A 83 -1.39 8.97 -5.06
N VAL A 84 -1.17 8.37 -3.91
CA VAL A 84 0.15 8.02 -3.39
C VAL A 84 0.21 6.51 -3.20
N TYR A 85 1.26 5.90 -3.71
CA TYR A 85 1.51 4.48 -3.51
C TYR A 85 2.42 4.28 -2.29
N ILE A 86 2.07 3.36 -1.44
CA ILE A 86 2.85 3.07 -0.23
C ILE A 86 3.29 1.61 -0.29
N GLY A 87 4.58 1.37 -0.12
CA GLY A 87 5.10 0.02 -0.17
C GLY A 87 6.42 -0.15 0.57
N ASP A 88 6.93 -1.37 0.60
CA ASP A 88 8.08 -1.74 1.42
C ASP A 88 9.22 -2.39 0.64
N SER A 89 9.17 -2.34 -0.68
CA SER A 89 10.18 -3.01 -1.50
C SER A 89 10.46 -2.28 -2.81
N GLU A 90 11.51 -2.76 -3.50
CA GLU A 90 11.84 -2.27 -4.85
C GLU A 90 10.71 -2.53 -5.86
N VAL A 91 9.95 -3.59 -5.65
CA VAL A 91 8.79 -3.88 -6.51
C VAL A 91 7.77 -2.77 -6.41
N ASP A 92 7.52 -2.28 -5.20
CA ASP A 92 6.56 -1.20 -4.97
C ASP A 92 7.02 0.12 -5.58
N ILE A 93 8.32 0.43 -5.45
CA ILE A 93 8.89 1.63 -6.05
C ILE A 93 8.70 1.59 -7.57
N LYS A 94 8.99 0.45 -8.18
CA LYS A 94 8.83 0.28 -9.61
C LYS A 94 7.37 0.32 -10.03
N THR A 95 6.48 -0.24 -9.23
CA THR A 95 5.04 -0.19 -9.48
C THR A 95 4.55 1.26 -9.51
N ALA A 96 4.92 2.05 -8.50
CA ALA A 96 4.53 3.46 -8.44
C ALA A 96 5.06 4.24 -9.64
N GLU A 97 6.30 3.99 -10.02
CA GLU A 97 6.91 4.60 -11.18
C GLU A 97 6.13 4.29 -12.45
N ASN A 98 5.76 3.02 -12.62
CA ASN A 98 4.98 2.59 -13.78
C ASN A 98 3.55 3.14 -13.77
N CYS A 99 3.00 3.44 -12.60
CA CYS A 99 1.68 4.06 -12.48
C CYS A 99 1.71 5.57 -12.69
N GLY A 100 2.86 6.19 -12.51
CA GLY A 100 2.99 7.64 -12.52
C GLY A 100 2.50 8.31 -11.25
N THR A 101 2.46 7.57 -10.13
CA THR A 101 2.09 8.12 -8.83
C THR A 101 3.33 8.42 -7.99
N ASP A 102 3.17 9.26 -6.97
CA ASP A 102 4.18 9.41 -5.95
C ASP A 102 4.26 8.12 -5.14
N CYS A 103 5.41 7.89 -4.51
CA CYS A 103 5.64 6.70 -3.71
C CYS A 103 6.23 7.07 -2.36
N ILE A 104 5.66 6.50 -1.29
CA ILE A 104 6.24 6.56 0.04
C ILE A 104 6.66 5.14 0.40
N SER A 105 7.95 4.96 0.68
CA SER A 105 8.49 3.66 1.07
C SER A 105 8.56 3.57 2.59
N VAL A 106 8.22 2.40 3.11
CA VAL A 106 8.25 2.16 4.56
C VAL A 106 9.37 1.19 4.89
N SER A 107 10.14 1.50 5.93
CA SER A 107 11.34 0.76 6.27
C SER A 107 11.13 -0.38 7.25
N TRP A 108 9.93 -0.52 7.78
CA TRP A 108 9.64 -1.60 8.75
C TRP A 108 9.13 -2.88 8.11
N GLY A 109 9.01 -2.91 6.78
CA GLY A 109 8.52 -4.08 6.06
C GLY A 109 9.63 -4.95 5.51
N PHE A 110 9.52 -5.34 4.24
CA PHE A 110 10.42 -6.29 3.62
C PHE A 110 11.85 -5.79 3.46
N ARG A 111 12.03 -4.51 3.06
CA ARG A 111 13.36 -3.91 2.87
C ARG A 111 13.61 -2.84 3.91
N ASN A 112 14.88 -2.71 4.32
CA ASN A 112 15.27 -1.65 5.24
C ASN A 112 15.50 -0.33 4.49
N ARG A 113 15.78 0.74 5.24
CA ARG A 113 15.95 2.07 4.67
C ARG A 113 17.06 2.13 3.63
N GLU A 114 18.22 1.52 3.90
CA GLU A 114 19.34 1.54 2.97
C GLU A 114 19.00 0.86 1.65
N GLU A 115 18.34 -0.27 1.72
CA GLU A 115 17.92 -1.01 0.54
C GLU A 115 16.93 -0.22 -0.29
N LEU A 116 16.01 0.47 0.37
CA LEU A 116 15.02 1.30 -0.31
C LEU A 116 15.68 2.50 -1.01
N ILE A 117 16.66 3.12 -0.37
CA ILE A 117 17.42 4.22 -0.97
C ILE A 117 18.13 3.73 -2.23
N LYS A 118 18.79 2.58 -2.14
CA LYS A 118 19.50 1.99 -3.29
C LYS A 118 18.56 1.65 -4.45
N SER A 119 17.33 1.34 -4.13
CA SER A 119 16.31 1.00 -5.14
C SER A 119 15.60 2.21 -5.74
N GLY A 120 15.99 3.42 -5.35
CA GLY A 120 15.43 4.64 -5.89
C GLY A 120 14.31 5.25 -5.05
N GLY A 121 14.12 4.80 -3.82
CA GLY A 121 13.13 5.38 -2.91
C GLY A 121 13.51 6.82 -2.57
N LYS A 122 12.57 7.75 -2.75
CA LYS A 122 12.79 9.17 -2.50
C LYS A 122 12.21 9.61 -1.17
N ILE A 123 11.02 9.14 -0.85
CA ILE A 123 10.34 9.46 0.41
C ILE A 123 10.30 8.16 1.21
N ILE A 124 11.00 8.13 2.34
CA ILE A 124 11.10 6.93 3.15
C ILE A 124 10.72 7.30 4.58
N ILE A 125 9.78 6.54 5.16
CA ILE A 125 9.38 6.74 6.54
C ILE A 125 9.73 5.49 7.35
N ASP A 126 10.00 5.70 8.63
CA ASP A 126 10.43 4.63 9.52
C ASP A 126 9.35 4.22 10.54
N LYS A 127 8.30 5.03 10.67
CA LYS A 127 7.19 4.75 11.60
C LYS A 127 5.85 5.00 10.91
N PRO A 128 4.84 4.15 11.15
CA PRO A 128 3.53 4.32 10.51
C PRO A 128 2.89 5.69 10.71
N GLU A 129 3.00 6.28 11.89
CA GLU A 129 2.38 7.56 12.18
C GLU A 129 2.96 8.71 11.36
N GLU A 130 4.14 8.54 10.76
CA GLU A 130 4.70 9.54 9.84
C GLU A 130 3.85 9.72 8.58
N LEU A 131 3.04 8.72 8.22
CA LEU A 131 2.12 8.85 7.10
C LEU A 131 1.15 10.00 7.30
N LEU A 132 0.77 10.29 8.53
CA LEU A 132 -0.21 11.34 8.82
C LEU A 132 0.28 12.73 8.45
N LYS A 133 1.57 12.91 8.22
CA LYS A 133 2.14 14.19 7.79
C LYS A 133 1.87 14.52 6.32
N PHE A 134 1.50 13.52 5.54
CA PHE A 134 1.31 13.66 4.09
C PHE A 134 -0.15 13.84 3.68
N PHE A 135 -1.07 13.72 4.61
CA PHE A 135 -2.51 13.77 4.28
C PHE A 135 -3.34 14.69 5.14
#